data_0bfc9252d1b79498545f86a207d6fc60
#
_entry.id   0bfc9252d1b79498545f86a207d6fc60
#
_cell.length_a   1.000
_cell.length_b   1.000
_cell.length_c   1.000
_cell.angle_alpha   90.00
_cell.angle_beta   90.00
_cell.angle_gamma   90.00
#
_symmetry.space_group_name_H-M   'P 1'
#
loop_
_entity.id
_entity.type
_entity.pdbx_description
1 polymer ?
#
loop_
_entity_poly.entity_id
_entity_poly.type
_entity_poly.pdbx_seq_one_letter_code
_entity_poly.pdbx_strand_id
1 'polypeptide(L)'
;MVSSSTTVPRSGVYYFSQGWKLVTLPGIRRFVILPLLVNIVLMGGAFWWLFTQLDAWIPSLMSHVPDWLQWLSYLLWPIAVISVLLVFGYFFSTLANWIAAPFNGLLAEQLEARLTGATPPDTGILGIMKDVPRIMKREWQKLAWYLPRAIVLLVLYFIPGIGQTIAPVLWFLFSAWMLAIQYCDYPFDNHKVPFKTMRAALRTQKVANMQFGALTSLFTMIPVLNL
;
A
#
# COMPACT_ATOMS: atom_id res chain seq x y z
N MET A 1 -30.87 22.84 -14.33
CA MET A 1 -30.55 23.46 -13.03
C MET A 1 -30.05 22.37 -12.13
N VAL A 2 -28.73 22.17 -12.04
CA VAL A 2 -28.13 21.23 -11.11
C VAL A 2 -28.08 21.92 -9.75
N SER A 3 -28.92 21.47 -8.83
CA SER A 3 -28.89 21.88 -7.42
C SER A 3 -27.50 21.63 -6.88
N SER A 4 -26.70 22.67 -6.74
CA SER A 4 -25.45 22.67 -5.96
C SER A 4 -25.81 22.51 -4.47
N SER A 5 -26.11 21.28 -4.06
CA SER A 5 -26.06 20.94 -2.64
C SER A 5 -24.61 21.11 -2.19
N THR A 6 -24.30 22.24 -1.59
CA THR A 6 -23.08 22.46 -0.82
C THR A 6 -23.06 21.45 0.32
N THR A 7 -22.66 20.22 0.03
CA THR A 7 -22.41 19.23 1.06
C THR A 7 -21.22 19.74 1.86
N VAL A 8 -21.49 20.18 3.09
CA VAL A 8 -20.45 20.50 4.06
C VAL A 8 -19.47 19.31 4.10
N PRO A 9 -18.18 19.54 3.87
CA PRO A 9 -17.21 18.46 3.86
C PRO A 9 -17.25 17.74 5.21
N ARG A 10 -17.57 16.44 5.18
CA ARG A 10 -17.64 15.62 6.38
C ARG A 10 -16.23 15.29 6.85
N SER A 11 -16.09 14.89 8.13
CA SER A 11 -14.79 14.53 8.70
C SER A 11 -14.17 13.31 8.02
N GLY A 12 -12.85 13.18 8.04
CA GLY A 12 -12.14 12.00 7.53
C GLY A 12 -12.54 10.72 8.25
N VAL A 13 -12.90 10.81 9.53
CA VAL A 13 -13.46 9.70 10.34
C VAL A 13 -14.77 9.19 9.73
N TYR A 14 -15.63 10.09 9.30
CA TYR A 14 -16.89 9.72 8.64
C TYR A 14 -16.62 8.93 7.35
N TYR A 15 -15.72 9.41 6.48
CA TYR A 15 -15.41 8.72 5.22
C TYR A 15 -14.77 7.36 5.47
N PHE A 16 -13.88 7.26 6.45
CA PHE A 16 -13.28 6.00 6.85
C PHE A 16 -14.33 4.97 7.32
N SER A 17 -15.26 5.38 8.19
CA SER A 17 -16.32 4.51 8.69
C SER A 17 -17.30 4.07 7.60
N GLN A 18 -17.59 4.95 6.62
CA GLN A 18 -18.44 4.59 5.49
C GLN A 18 -17.74 3.57 4.58
N GLY A 19 -16.40 3.65 4.42
CA GLY A 19 -15.62 2.67 3.67
C GLY A 19 -15.89 1.24 4.14
N TRP A 20 -15.90 0.99 5.44
CA TRP A 20 -16.19 -0.34 6.00
C TRP A 20 -17.59 -0.87 5.63
N LYS A 21 -18.60 -0.02 5.60
CA LYS A 21 -19.95 -0.40 5.16
C LYS A 21 -20.00 -0.71 3.67
N LEU A 22 -19.26 0.04 2.86
CA LEU A 22 -19.28 -0.09 1.40
C LEU A 22 -18.55 -1.34 0.93
N VAL A 23 -17.45 -1.75 1.60
CA VAL A 23 -16.70 -2.96 1.27
C VAL A 23 -17.53 -4.24 1.36
N THR A 24 -18.50 -4.29 2.28
CA THR A 24 -19.35 -5.47 2.47
C THR A 24 -20.47 -5.58 1.44
N LEU A 25 -20.70 -4.56 0.61
CA LEU A 25 -21.80 -4.56 -0.37
C LEU A 25 -21.58 -5.63 -1.45
N PRO A 26 -22.68 -6.31 -1.86
CA PRO A 26 -22.65 -7.24 -2.98
C PRO A 26 -22.13 -6.57 -4.25
N GLY A 27 -21.21 -7.24 -4.94
CA GLY A 27 -20.55 -6.71 -6.15
C GLY A 27 -19.29 -5.87 -5.88
N ILE A 28 -19.15 -5.25 -4.71
CA ILE A 28 -17.91 -4.53 -4.30
C ILE A 28 -16.92 -5.49 -3.67
N ARG A 29 -17.35 -6.39 -2.80
CA ARG A 29 -16.49 -7.33 -2.05
C ARG A 29 -15.55 -8.15 -2.94
N ARG A 30 -15.92 -8.45 -4.19
CA ARG A 30 -15.08 -9.21 -5.13
C ARG A 30 -13.77 -8.48 -5.46
N PHE A 31 -13.81 -7.14 -5.53
CA PHE A 31 -12.63 -6.31 -5.82
C PHE A 31 -11.68 -6.19 -4.61
N VAL A 32 -12.12 -6.61 -3.44
CA VAL A 32 -11.29 -6.69 -2.22
C VAL A 32 -10.78 -8.11 -2.04
N ILE A 33 -11.66 -9.12 -2.19
CA ILE A 33 -11.30 -10.53 -1.97
C ILE A 33 -10.35 -11.03 -3.05
N LEU A 34 -10.53 -10.67 -4.31
CA LEU A 34 -9.72 -11.18 -5.42
C LEU A 34 -8.24 -10.78 -5.30
N PRO A 35 -7.88 -9.50 -5.09
CA PRO A 35 -6.49 -9.11 -4.85
C PRO A 35 -5.89 -9.79 -3.61
N LEU A 36 -6.67 -9.93 -2.54
CA LEU A 36 -6.24 -10.62 -1.32
C LEU A 36 -5.88 -12.09 -1.60
N LEU A 37 -6.74 -12.81 -2.32
CA LEU A 37 -6.47 -14.20 -2.72
C LEU A 37 -5.23 -14.30 -3.62
N VAL A 38 -5.10 -13.41 -4.60
CA VAL A 38 -3.91 -13.34 -5.47
C VAL A 38 -2.65 -13.12 -4.64
N ASN A 39 -2.68 -12.19 -3.68
CA ASN A 39 -1.55 -11.93 -2.80
C ASN A 39 -1.21 -13.14 -1.92
N ILE A 40 -2.21 -13.82 -1.34
CA ILE A 40 -2.00 -15.01 -0.52
C ILE A 40 -1.35 -16.13 -1.37
N VAL A 41 -1.83 -16.37 -2.58
CA VAL A 41 -1.29 -17.41 -3.47
C VAL A 41 0.13 -17.07 -3.91
N LEU A 42 0.38 -15.82 -4.33
CA LEU A 42 1.71 -15.37 -4.74
C LEU A 42 2.70 -15.40 -3.57
N MET A 43 2.29 -14.89 -2.41
CA MET A 43 3.13 -14.89 -1.21
C MET A 43 3.42 -16.31 -0.72
N GLY A 44 2.38 -17.16 -0.62
CA GLY A 44 2.54 -18.55 -0.21
C GLY A 44 3.44 -19.34 -1.16
N GLY A 45 3.24 -19.18 -2.47
CA GLY A 45 4.09 -19.83 -3.49
C GLY A 45 5.53 -19.35 -3.45
N ALA A 46 5.73 -18.04 -3.28
CA ALA A 46 7.06 -17.46 -3.20
C ALA A 46 7.79 -17.85 -1.90
N PHE A 47 7.11 -17.89 -0.75
CA PHE A 47 7.69 -18.42 0.49
C PHE A 47 8.02 -19.90 0.35
N TRP A 48 7.11 -20.71 -0.19
CA TRP A 48 7.36 -22.13 -0.39
C TRP A 48 8.61 -22.35 -1.27
N TRP A 49 8.70 -21.67 -2.41
CA TRP A 49 9.86 -21.75 -3.30
C TRP A 49 11.15 -21.32 -2.58
N LEU A 50 11.10 -20.22 -1.83
CA LEU A 50 12.27 -19.67 -1.14
C LEU A 50 12.77 -20.60 -0.04
N PHE A 51 11.87 -21.20 0.76
CA PHE A 51 12.26 -22.19 1.77
C PHE A 51 12.86 -23.44 1.14
N THR A 52 12.34 -23.92 0.00
CA THR A 52 12.97 -25.04 -0.70
C THR A 52 14.37 -24.70 -1.21
N GLN A 53 14.62 -23.46 -1.61
CA GLN A 53 15.98 -23.02 -1.98
C GLN A 53 16.91 -22.95 -0.77
N LEU A 54 16.45 -22.46 0.38
CA LEU A 54 17.26 -22.42 1.61
C LEU A 54 17.64 -23.82 2.10
N ASP A 55 16.69 -24.76 2.04
CA ASP A 55 16.96 -26.17 2.40
C ASP A 55 18.03 -26.81 1.51
N ALA A 56 18.15 -26.39 0.26
CA ALA A 56 19.17 -26.86 -0.68
C ALA A 56 20.53 -26.11 -0.49
N TRP A 57 20.50 -24.81 -0.30
CA TRP A 57 21.71 -23.96 -0.28
C TRP A 57 22.46 -24.04 1.05
N ILE A 58 21.77 -24.09 2.20
CA ILE A 58 22.43 -24.10 3.50
C ILE A 58 23.33 -25.36 3.67
N PRO A 59 22.85 -26.58 3.39
CA PRO A 59 23.72 -27.77 3.44
C PRO A 59 24.86 -27.70 2.44
N SER A 60 24.61 -27.18 1.22
CA SER A 60 25.66 -27.00 0.22
C SER A 60 26.76 -26.04 0.67
N LEU A 61 26.41 -24.94 1.30
CA LEU A 61 27.37 -24.01 1.88
C LEU A 61 28.16 -24.67 3.03
N MET A 62 27.46 -25.42 3.88
CA MET A 62 28.06 -26.10 5.04
C MET A 62 29.01 -27.23 4.64
N SER A 63 28.83 -27.84 3.47
CA SER A 63 29.76 -28.87 2.97
C SER A 63 31.19 -28.35 2.70
N HIS A 64 31.34 -27.04 2.55
CA HIS A 64 32.64 -26.37 2.35
C HIS A 64 33.24 -25.84 3.67
N VAL A 65 32.55 -26.00 4.81
CA VAL A 65 32.96 -25.50 6.10
C VAL A 65 33.67 -26.62 6.88
N PRO A 66 34.83 -26.36 7.52
CA PRO A 66 35.53 -27.34 8.35
C PRO A 66 34.66 -27.84 9.48
N ASP A 67 34.88 -29.11 9.91
CA ASP A 67 34.04 -29.79 10.91
C ASP A 67 33.89 -29.03 12.23
N TRP A 68 34.95 -28.34 12.69
CA TRP A 68 34.92 -27.54 13.92
C TRP A 68 34.01 -26.31 13.86
N LEU A 69 33.59 -25.88 12.66
CA LEU A 69 32.66 -24.77 12.42
C LEU A 69 31.24 -25.22 12.07
N GLN A 70 30.96 -26.51 12.00
CA GLN A 70 29.64 -27.01 11.60
C GLN A 70 28.49 -26.57 12.53
N TRP A 71 28.81 -26.25 13.80
CA TRP A 71 27.87 -25.63 14.75
C TRP A 71 27.26 -24.32 14.17
N LEU A 72 27.93 -23.67 13.23
CA LEU A 72 27.47 -22.44 12.59
C LEU A 72 26.16 -22.66 11.82
N SER A 73 25.86 -23.88 11.38
CA SER A 73 24.59 -24.22 10.73
C SER A 73 23.38 -23.91 11.61
N TYR A 74 23.49 -24.15 12.92
CA TYR A 74 22.40 -23.83 13.87
C TYR A 74 22.12 -22.32 13.97
N LEU A 75 23.13 -21.49 13.68
CA LEU A 75 22.99 -20.04 13.72
C LEU A 75 22.58 -19.48 12.34
N LEU A 76 23.10 -20.07 11.26
CA LEU A 76 22.81 -19.61 9.89
C LEU A 76 21.35 -19.80 9.51
N TRP A 77 20.72 -20.89 9.94
CA TRP A 77 19.32 -21.17 9.62
C TRP A 77 18.36 -20.09 10.17
N PRO A 78 18.34 -19.75 11.46
CA PRO A 78 17.53 -18.67 11.99
C PRO A 78 17.84 -17.31 11.35
N ILE A 79 19.11 -17.00 11.12
CA ILE A 79 19.53 -15.73 10.48
C ILE A 79 19.00 -15.69 9.03
N ALA A 80 19.13 -16.77 8.28
CA ALA A 80 18.62 -16.87 6.93
C ALA A 80 17.09 -16.68 6.88
N VAL A 81 16.36 -17.38 7.77
CA VAL A 81 14.90 -17.25 7.87
C VAL A 81 14.48 -15.81 8.21
N ILE A 82 15.10 -15.20 9.21
CA ILE A 82 14.82 -13.81 9.61
C ILE A 82 15.15 -12.85 8.45
N SER A 83 16.30 -13.02 7.82
CA SER A 83 16.71 -12.17 6.69
C SER A 83 15.73 -12.28 5.51
N VAL A 84 15.30 -13.50 5.21
CA VAL A 84 14.30 -13.78 4.18
C VAL A 84 12.97 -13.11 4.55
N LEU A 85 12.48 -13.27 5.76
CA LEU A 85 11.23 -12.64 6.21
C LEU A 85 11.29 -11.12 6.12
N LEU A 86 12.40 -10.50 6.49
CA LEU A 86 12.57 -9.05 6.45
C LEU A 86 12.67 -8.53 5.01
N VAL A 87 13.58 -9.10 4.22
CA VAL A 87 13.83 -8.66 2.84
C VAL A 87 12.61 -8.97 1.98
N PHE A 88 12.09 -10.18 2.07
CA PHE A 88 10.96 -10.61 1.28
C PHE A 88 9.69 -9.87 1.65
N GLY A 89 9.41 -9.69 2.95
CA GLY A 89 8.25 -8.92 3.41
C GLY A 89 8.27 -7.48 2.90
N TYR A 90 9.43 -6.84 2.89
CA TYR A 90 9.58 -5.48 2.38
C TYR A 90 9.35 -5.39 0.86
N PHE A 91 10.06 -6.21 0.08
CA PHE A 91 9.93 -6.20 -1.38
C PHE A 91 8.56 -6.69 -1.84
N PHE A 92 8.03 -7.71 -1.17
CA PHE A 92 6.72 -8.27 -1.53
C PHE A 92 5.58 -7.29 -1.25
N SER A 93 5.62 -6.57 -0.13
CA SER A 93 4.63 -5.53 0.15
C SER A 93 4.59 -4.47 -0.96
N THR A 94 5.75 -4.05 -1.47
CA THR A 94 5.83 -3.11 -2.59
C THR A 94 5.24 -3.70 -3.87
N LEU A 95 5.60 -4.94 -4.21
CA LEU A 95 5.11 -5.64 -5.39
C LEU A 95 3.59 -5.90 -5.30
N ALA A 96 3.11 -6.33 -4.12
CA ALA A 96 1.70 -6.55 -3.85
C ALA A 96 0.87 -5.27 -4.06
N ASN A 97 1.35 -4.11 -3.60
CA ASN A 97 0.72 -2.83 -3.85
C ASN A 97 0.65 -2.47 -5.35
N TRP A 98 1.68 -2.78 -6.12
CA TRP A 98 1.68 -2.56 -7.57
C TRP A 98 0.69 -3.47 -8.29
N ILE A 99 0.61 -4.74 -7.88
CA ILE A 99 -0.37 -5.70 -8.41
C ILE A 99 -1.79 -5.29 -8.02
N ALA A 100 -1.99 -4.80 -6.80
CA ALA A 100 -3.30 -4.36 -6.32
C ALA A 100 -3.77 -3.03 -6.94
N ALA A 101 -2.86 -2.17 -7.41
CA ALA A 101 -3.21 -0.83 -7.92
C ALA A 101 -4.30 -0.84 -9.02
N PRO A 102 -4.28 -1.70 -10.06
CA PRO A 102 -5.35 -1.79 -11.03
C PRO A 102 -6.70 -2.17 -10.42
N PHE A 103 -6.70 -3.11 -9.44
CA PHE A 103 -7.93 -3.54 -8.76
C PHE A 103 -8.51 -2.44 -7.88
N ASN A 104 -7.66 -1.67 -7.22
CA ASN A 104 -8.07 -0.51 -6.43
C ASN A 104 -8.67 0.59 -7.32
N GLY A 105 -8.13 0.80 -8.53
CA GLY A 105 -8.71 1.68 -9.53
C GLY A 105 -10.11 1.25 -9.93
N LEU A 106 -10.29 -0.04 -10.26
CA LEU A 106 -11.59 -0.61 -10.60
C LEU A 106 -12.58 -0.54 -9.43
N LEU A 107 -12.11 -0.79 -8.20
CA LEU A 107 -12.93 -0.64 -7.00
C LEU A 107 -13.45 0.80 -6.88
N ALA A 108 -12.58 1.79 -7.09
CA ALA A 108 -12.96 3.19 -7.04
C ALA A 108 -14.01 3.54 -8.10
N GLU A 109 -13.86 3.07 -9.35
CA GLU A 109 -14.83 3.26 -10.44
C GLU A 109 -16.19 2.63 -10.12
N GLN A 110 -16.20 1.39 -9.64
CA GLN A 110 -17.43 0.69 -9.28
C GLN A 110 -18.17 1.38 -8.12
N LEU A 111 -17.41 1.86 -7.15
CA LEU A 111 -17.96 2.59 -6.02
C LEU A 111 -18.52 3.94 -6.44
N GLU A 112 -17.80 4.68 -7.26
CA GLU A 112 -18.24 5.97 -7.82
C GLU A 112 -19.52 5.81 -8.62
N ALA A 113 -19.58 4.82 -9.51
CA ALA A 113 -20.75 4.52 -10.30
C ALA A 113 -21.99 4.23 -9.41
N ARG A 114 -21.81 3.48 -8.32
CA ARG A 114 -22.90 3.23 -7.35
C ARG A 114 -23.34 4.47 -6.60
N LEU A 115 -22.40 5.35 -6.22
CA LEU A 115 -22.71 6.56 -5.47
C LEU A 115 -23.36 7.65 -6.35
N THR A 116 -23.02 7.69 -7.64
CA THR A 116 -23.53 8.67 -8.60
C THR A 116 -24.72 8.16 -9.40
N GLY A 117 -25.04 6.87 -9.35
CA GLY A 117 -26.06 6.23 -10.18
C GLY A 117 -25.64 6.06 -11.65
N ALA A 118 -24.37 6.28 -11.97
CA ALA A 118 -23.82 6.05 -13.30
C ALA A 118 -23.67 4.55 -13.61
N THR A 119 -23.67 4.19 -14.90
CA THR A 119 -23.31 2.84 -15.31
C THR A 119 -21.80 2.66 -15.16
N PRO A 120 -21.32 1.60 -14.47
CA PRO A 120 -19.90 1.33 -14.39
C PRO A 120 -19.31 1.15 -15.79
N PRO A 121 -18.11 1.68 -16.07
CA PRO A 121 -17.44 1.40 -17.33
C PRO A 121 -17.23 -0.11 -17.49
N ASP A 122 -17.57 -0.64 -18.66
CA ASP A 122 -17.30 -2.04 -19.01
C ASP A 122 -15.82 -2.18 -19.39
N THR A 123 -14.96 -2.04 -18.39
CA THR A 123 -13.51 -2.21 -18.54
C THR A 123 -13.20 -3.71 -18.52
N GLY A 124 -13.26 -4.34 -19.69
CA GLY A 124 -12.75 -5.69 -19.87
C GLY A 124 -11.24 -5.78 -19.55
N ILE A 125 -10.72 -7.00 -19.36
CA ILE A 125 -9.31 -7.27 -19.06
C ILE A 125 -8.34 -6.53 -19.99
N LEU A 126 -8.67 -6.40 -21.27
CA LEU A 126 -7.88 -5.65 -22.26
C LEU A 126 -7.80 -4.15 -21.96
N GLY A 127 -8.87 -3.56 -21.41
CA GLY A 127 -8.87 -2.17 -20.98
C GLY A 127 -7.93 -1.95 -19.79
N ILE A 128 -7.97 -2.85 -18.81
CA ILE A 128 -7.07 -2.83 -17.65
C ILE A 128 -5.61 -2.93 -18.12
N MET A 129 -5.30 -3.87 -19.01
CA MET A 129 -3.92 -4.05 -19.51
C MET A 129 -3.40 -2.81 -20.25
N LYS A 130 -4.25 -2.09 -21.00
CA LYS A 130 -3.88 -0.84 -21.66
C LYS A 130 -3.57 0.29 -20.67
N ASP A 131 -4.23 0.29 -19.52
CA ASP A 131 -4.04 1.32 -18.49
C ASP A 131 -2.86 1.03 -17.55
N VAL A 132 -2.33 -0.20 -17.50
CA VAL A 132 -1.20 -0.58 -16.64
C VAL A 132 0.00 0.37 -16.77
N PRO A 133 0.48 0.76 -17.98
CA PRO A 133 1.61 1.68 -18.09
C PRO A 133 1.32 3.06 -17.46
N ARG A 134 0.08 3.55 -17.59
CA ARG A 134 -0.36 4.81 -17.00
C ARG A 134 -0.39 4.72 -15.47
N ILE A 135 -0.97 3.64 -14.95
CA ILE A 135 -1.02 3.35 -13.50
C ILE A 135 0.39 3.26 -12.93
N MET A 136 1.30 2.53 -13.58
CA MET A 136 2.70 2.41 -13.14
C MET A 136 3.40 3.78 -13.15
N LYS A 137 3.20 4.57 -14.19
CA LYS A 137 3.75 5.95 -14.23
C LYS A 137 3.23 6.77 -13.05
N ARG A 138 1.96 6.60 -12.67
CA ARG A 138 1.35 7.27 -11.53
C ARG A 138 1.98 6.84 -10.20
N GLU A 139 2.19 5.54 -10.01
CA GLU A 139 2.88 5.01 -8.83
C GLU A 139 4.31 5.54 -8.73
N TRP A 140 5.05 5.61 -9.84
CA TRP A 140 6.37 6.25 -9.89
C TRP A 140 6.34 7.73 -9.51
N GLN A 141 5.33 8.48 -9.94
CA GLN A 141 5.17 9.88 -9.54
C GLN A 141 4.93 10.03 -8.03
N LYS A 142 4.15 9.13 -7.44
CA LYS A 142 3.93 9.08 -5.99
C LYS A 142 5.24 8.77 -5.26
N LEU A 143 5.95 7.76 -5.70
CA LEU A 143 7.24 7.35 -5.13
C LEU A 143 8.29 8.47 -5.23
N ALA A 144 8.44 9.09 -6.39
CA ALA A 144 9.37 10.21 -6.61
C ALA A 144 9.05 11.43 -5.74
N TRP A 145 7.78 11.62 -5.41
CA TRP A 145 7.38 12.68 -4.48
C TRP A 145 7.58 12.29 -3.02
N TYR A 146 7.35 11.03 -2.67
CA TYR A 146 7.48 10.48 -1.33
C TYR A 146 8.94 10.36 -0.89
N LEU A 147 9.77 9.71 -1.69
CA LEU A 147 11.09 9.24 -1.30
C LEU A 147 12.03 10.36 -0.78
N PRO A 148 12.17 11.52 -1.44
CA PRO A 148 13.04 12.58 -0.93
C PRO A 148 12.61 13.09 0.45
N ARG A 149 11.30 13.15 0.71
CA ARG A 149 10.74 13.61 1.98
C ARG A 149 10.93 12.58 3.09
N ALA A 150 10.75 11.31 2.75
CA ALA A 150 11.01 10.21 3.66
C ALA A 150 12.49 10.16 4.08
N ILE A 151 13.41 10.37 3.14
CA ILE A 151 14.86 10.44 3.43
C ILE A 151 15.16 11.59 4.38
N VAL A 152 14.63 12.79 4.13
CA VAL A 152 14.83 13.94 5.04
C VAL A 152 14.30 13.64 6.44
N LEU A 153 13.12 13.05 6.56
CA LEU A 153 12.57 12.65 7.86
C LEU A 153 13.39 11.55 8.53
N LEU A 154 13.89 10.59 7.75
CA LEU A 154 14.76 9.54 8.27
C LEU A 154 16.06 10.11 8.85
N VAL A 155 16.65 11.11 8.20
CA VAL A 155 17.87 11.79 8.69
C VAL A 155 17.61 12.45 10.05
N LEU A 156 16.39 12.95 10.32
CA LEU A 156 16.05 13.54 11.61
C LEU A 156 16.16 12.54 12.78
N TYR A 157 15.99 11.24 12.53
CA TYR A 157 16.15 10.22 13.57
C TYR A 157 17.59 10.12 14.10
N PHE A 158 18.59 10.53 13.33
CA PHE A 158 19.99 10.51 13.75
C PHE A 158 20.40 11.75 14.56
N ILE A 159 19.51 12.74 14.70
CA ILE A 159 19.80 13.94 15.50
C ILE A 159 19.43 13.65 16.96
N PRO A 160 20.40 13.67 17.90
CA PRO A 160 20.14 13.46 19.33
C PRO A 160 19.06 14.41 19.87
N GLY A 161 18.15 13.90 20.66
CA GLY A 161 17.01 14.64 21.22
C GLY A 161 15.83 14.81 20.25
N ILE A 162 16.07 15.17 18.99
CA ILE A 162 15.01 15.31 17.97
C ILE A 162 14.54 13.93 17.48
N GLY A 163 15.48 13.01 17.30
CA GLY A 163 15.18 11.67 16.76
C GLY A 163 14.22 10.87 17.63
N GLN A 164 14.32 11.00 18.96
CA GLN A 164 13.47 10.25 19.88
C GLN A 164 12.13 10.93 20.19
N THR A 165 12.02 12.26 19.96
CA THR A 165 10.84 13.04 20.38
C THR A 165 10.00 13.51 19.18
N ILE A 166 10.58 14.31 18.32
CA ILE A 166 9.88 15.00 17.24
C ILE A 166 9.78 14.13 15.97
N ALA A 167 10.85 13.41 15.62
CA ALA A 167 10.91 12.64 14.39
C ALA A 167 9.80 11.56 14.28
N PRO A 168 9.44 10.78 15.32
CA PRO A 168 8.32 9.83 15.25
C PRO A 168 6.97 10.51 14.96
N VAL A 169 6.72 11.68 15.57
CA VAL A 169 5.48 12.44 15.35
C VAL A 169 5.41 12.95 13.91
N LEU A 170 6.50 13.54 13.41
CA LEU A 170 6.57 13.99 12.02
C LEU A 170 6.43 12.84 11.04
N TRP A 171 7.03 11.68 11.34
CA TRP A 171 6.90 10.47 10.54
C TRP A 171 5.45 9.99 10.48
N PHE A 172 4.76 9.93 11.62
CA PHE A 172 3.35 9.57 11.67
C PHE A 172 2.48 10.52 10.84
N LEU A 173 2.66 11.84 11.00
CA LEU A 173 1.91 12.83 10.23
C LEU A 173 2.20 12.75 8.73
N PHE A 174 3.45 12.51 8.37
CA PHE A 174 3.85 12.31 6.99
C PHE A 174 3.24 11.05 6.40
N SER A 175 3.27 9.92 7.13
CA SER A 175 2.66 8.66 6.73
C SER A 175 1.15 8.81 6.56
N ALA A 176 0.48 9.48 7.49
CA ALA A 176 -0.94 9.78 7.39
C ALA A 176 -1.28 10.57 6.11
N TRP A 177 -0.49 11.62 5.83
CA TRP A 177 -0.68 12.38 4.59
C TRP A 177 -0.43 11.56 3.33
N MET A 178 0.59 10.70 3.35
CA MET A 178 0.90 9.81 2.22
C MET A 178 -0.19 8.77 1.98
N LEU A 179 -0.75 8.18 3.03
CA LEU A 179 -1.87 7.24 2.90
C LEU A 179 -3.13 7.94 2.38
N ALA A 180 -3.40 9.18 2.82
CA ALA A 180 -4.48 9.96 2.23
C ALA A 180 -4.26 10.19 0.73
N ILE A 181 -3.04 10.58 0.31
CA ILE A 181 -2.69 10.70 -1.12
C ILE A 181 -2.90 9.36 -1.83
N GLN A 182 -2.41 8.25 -1.27
CA GLN A 182 -2.47 6.94 -1.90
C GLN A 182 -3.91 6.50 -2.19
N TYR A 183 -4.78 6.58 -1.20
CA TYR A 183 -6.15 6.08 -1.34
C TYR A 183 -7.09 7.06 -2.05
N CYS A 184 -6.92 8.36 -1.86
CA CYS A 184 -7.73 9.35 -2.58
C CYS A 184 -7.30 9.51 -4.05
N ASP A 185 -6.13 8.99 -4.45
CA ASP A 185 -5.62 9.13 -5.80
C ASP A 185 -6.39 8.32 -6.83
N TYR A 186 -6.93 7.16 -6.47
CA TYR A 186 -7.57 6.26 -7.42
C TYR A 186 -8.70 6.89 -8.25
N PRO A 187 -9.70 7.59 -7.67
CA PRO A 187 -10.70 8.26 -8.48
C PRO A 187 -10.12 9.39 -9.37
N PHE A 188 -9.12 10.12 -8.88
CA PHE A 188 -8.46 11.16 -9.67
C PHE A 188 -7.69 10.56 -10.85
N ASP A 189 -7.00 9.44 -10.65
CA ASP A 189 -6.27 8.74 -11.71
C ASP A 189 -7.23 8.15 -12.75
N ASN A 190 -8.35 7.59 -12.33
CA ASN A 190 -9.40 7.08 -13.22
C ASN A 190 -9.94 8.19 -14.14
N HIS A 191 -10.12 9.40 -13.62
CA HIS A 191 -10.48 10.59 -14.41
C HIS A 191 -9.28 11.26 -15.10
N LYS A 192 -8.08 10.64 -15.07
CA LYS A 192 -6.86 11.15 -15.73
C LYS A 192 -6.43 12.53 -15.22
N VAL A 193 -6.81 12.90 -14.00
CA VAL A 193 -6.43 14.18 -13.39
C VAL A 193 -4.93 14.16 -13.05
N PRO A 194 -4.14 15.17 -13.44
CA PRO A 194 -2.71 15.21 -13.15
C PRO A 194 -2.41 15.14 -11.66
N PHE A 195 -1.33 14.43 -11.27
CA PHE A 195 -0.92 14.23 -9.87
C PHE A 195 -0.76 15.55 -9.09
N LYS A 196 -0.21 16.58 -9.73
CA LYS A 196 -0.05 17.91 -9.12
C LYS A 196 -1.42 18.54 -8.78
N THR A 197 -2.38 18.45 -9.69
CA THR A 197 -3.74 18.99 -9.52
C THR A 197 -4.48 18.25 -8.41
N MET A 198 -4.40 16.92 -8.38
CA MET A 198 -4.98 16.09 -7.32
C MET A 198 -4.44 16.50 -5.95
N ARG A 199 -3.12 16.63 -5.79
CA ARG A 199 -2.53 17.07 -4.52
C ARG A 199 -2.97 18.48 -4.10
N ALA A 200 -3.17 19.38 -5.06
CA ALA A 200 -3.72 20.71 -4.76
C ALA A 200 -5.17 20.59 -4.25
N ALA A 201 -6.00 19.76 -4.88
CA ALA A 201 -7.36 19.50 -4.45
C ALA A 201 -7.40 18.88 -3.03
N LEU A 202 -6.55 17.91 -2.71
CA LEU A 202 -6.50 17.33 -1.36
C LEU A 202 -6.12 18.35 -0.29
N ARG A 203 -5.31 19.36 -0.62
CA ARG A 203 -4.92 20.41 0.32
C ARG A 203 -6.07 21.34 0.71
N THR A 204 -7.10 21.47 -0.12
CA THR A 204 -8.28 22.30 0.21
C THR A 204 -9.08 21.72 1.38
N GLN A 205 -9.01 20.39 1.57
CA GLN A 205 -9.64 19.65 2.68
C GLN A 205 -8.60 18.95 3.55
N LYS A 206 -7.52 19.66 3.88
CA LYS A 206 -6.36 19.08 4.56
C LYS A 206 -6.72 18.34 5.85
N VAL A 207 -7.60 18.90 6.68
CA VAL A 207 -7.98 18.31 7.98
C VAL A 207 -8.71 16.97 7.78
N ALA A 208 -9.70 16.93 6.90
CA ALA A 208 -10.43 15.69 6.63
C ALA A 208 -9.51 14.60 6.04
N ASN A 209 -8.63 14.97 5.10
CA ASN A 209 -7.68 14.04 4.50
C ASN A 209 -6.62 13.56 5.50
N MET A 210 -6.14 14.41 6.40
CA MET A 210 -5.24 14.01 7.49
C MET A 210 -5.90 13.06 8.48
N GLN A 211 -7.15 13.31 8.87
CA GLN A 211 -7.91 12.41 9.74
C GLN A 211 -8.10 11.05 9.09
N PHE A 212 -8.49 11.01 7.82
CA PHE A 212 -8.63 9.78 7.06
C PHE A 212 -7.32 9.00 7.00
N GLY A 213 -6.22 9.66 6.61
CA GLY A 213 -4.92 9.04 6.51
C GLY A 213 -4.35 8.60 7.86
N ALA A 214 -4.60 9.34 8.95
CA ALA A 214 -4.19 8.94 10.30
C ALA A 214 -4.90 7.67 10.76
N LEU A 215 -6.21 7.57 10.55
CA LEU A 215 -6.96 6.34 10.83
C LEU A 215 -6.45 5.18 9.98
N THR A 216 -6.27 5.40 8.69
CA THR A 216 -5.71 4.38 7.79
C THR A 216 -4.33 3.94 8.27
N SER A 217 -3.45 4.87 8.69
CA SER A 217 -2.13 4.56 9.23
C SER A 217 -2.22 3.67 10.47
N LEU A 218 -3.12 3.97 11.40
CA LEU A 218 -3.32 3.16 12.60
C LEU A 218 -3.84 1.75 12.27
N PHE A 219 -4.76 1.65 11.31
CA PHE A 219 -5.30 0.35 10.88
C PHE A 219 -4.26 -0.49 10.14
N THR A 220 -3.42 0.10 9.30
CA THR A 220 -2.35 -0.61 8.59
C THR A 220 -1.22 -1.09 9.51
N MET A 221 -1.13 -0.58 10.75
CA MET A 221 -0.23 -1.12 11.77
C MET A 221 -0.68 -2.49 12.30
N ILE A 222 -1.94 -2.87 12.08
CA ILE A 222 -2.47 -4.18 12.48
C ILE A 222 -2.20 -5.16 11.33
N PRO A 223 -1.31 -6.17 11.50
CA PRO A 223 -0.86 -7.02 10.40
C PRO A 223 -1.99 -7.73 9.64
N VAL A 224 -3.05 -8.14 10.36
CA VAL A 224 -4.22 -8.82 9.76
C VAL A 224 -5.05 -7.88 8.87
N LEU A 225 -5.03 -6.57 9.15
CA LEU A 225 -5.79 -5.56 8.40
C LEU A 225 -4.98 -4.93 7.26
N ASN A 226 -3.70 -5.21 7.21
CA ASN A 226 -2.77 -4.70 6.20
C ASN A 226 -2.55 -5.68 5.02
N LEU A 227 -3.32 -6.77 4.98
CA LEU A 227 -3.28 -7.78 3.93
C LEU A 227 -4.02 -7.38 2.65
#